data_c6cddd77e3ff6fc584a05e1524ef95c7
#
_entry.id   c6cddd77e3ff6fc584a05e1524ef95c7
#
_cell.length_a   1.000
_cell.length_b   1.000
_cell.length_c   1.000
_cell.angle_alpha   90.00
_cell.angle_beta   90.00
_cell.angle_gamma   90.00
#
_symmetry.space_group_name_H-M   'P 1'
#
loop_
_entity.id
_entity.type
_entity.pdbx_description
1 polymer ?
#
loop_
_entity_poly.entity_id
_entity_poly.type
_entity_poly.pdbx_seq_one_letter_code
_entity_poly.pdbx_strand_id
1 'polypeptide(L)'
;MKPRVKYHIIYLNRERYSISTMCRFFEVSRSGYYNFIHRIGKKAHDYELSELIRAQQKKCDQTYGYRRMWKWLRKAKKIKRNPKTILRIMKKYELLSDIRRPRKWRQMENQVHRYENLLNRQFNADKPNQKWVTDISYIHTGQGILYLSMIRDLYDNSIVAYKTGTSQAVNLVLDTIRMAMAKEKVAAELQLHSDQGSQYTSQAYFELIQEYGITPSMSRRGNCYDNAMAENFFSILKTECIYRHKPQTFEEANYLIDNYIYFYNHQRIQLKTGEAPLTLRLSA
;
A
#
# COMPACT_ATOMS: atom_id res chain seq x y z
N MET A 1 -35.49 24.85 -8.77
CA MET A 1 -35.41 23.61 -7.95
C MET A 1 -35.29 22.39 -8.87
N LYS A 2 -34.42 21.37 -8.56
CA LYS A 2 -34.26 20.17 -9.41
C LYS A 2 -35.54 19.31 -9.37
N PRO A 3 -35.95 18.68 -10.49
CA PRO A 3 -37.19 17.89 -10.55
C PRO A 3 -37.33 16.82 -9.45
N ARG A 4 -36.24 16.17 -9.10
CA ARG A 4 -36.20 15.14 -8.05
C ARG A 4 -36.59 15.68 -6.67
N VAL A 5 -36.23 16.91 -6.34
CA VAL A 5 -36.60 17.57 -5.07
C VAL A 5 -38.08 17.89 -5.07
N LYS A 6 -38.62 18.38 -6.20
CA LYS A 6 -40.07 18.65 -6.38
C LYS A 6 -40.88 17.35 -6.15
N TYR A 7 -40.47 16.23 -6.77
CA TYR A 7 -41.13 14.93 -6.57
C TYR A 7 -41.03 14.43 -5.13
N HIS A 8 -39.94 14.69 -4.43
CA HIS A 8 -39.83 14.33 -3.03
C HIS A 8 -40.79 15.11 -2.13
N ILE A 9 -40.92 16.40 -2.37
CA ILE A 9 -41.90 17.25 -1.66
C ILE A 9 -43.34 16.77 -1.91
N ILE A 10 -43.67 16.44 -3.16
CA ILE A 10 -45.00 15.88 -3.52
C ILE A 10 -45.22 14.55 -2.77
N TYR A 11 -44.21 13.69 -2.70
CA TYR A 11 -44.31 12.43 -1.99
C TYR A 11 -44.58 12.60 -0.50
N LEU A 12 -43.90 13.52 0.17
CA LEU A 12 -44.11 13.81 1.60
C LEU A 12 -45.48 14.38 1.91
N ASN A 13 -46.12 15.08 0.94
CA ASN A 13 -47.39 15.73 1.15
C ASN A 13 -48.58 15.04 0.44
N ARG A 14 -48.41 13.81 -0.08
CA ARG A 14 -49.38 13.08 -0.88
C ARG A 14 -50.71 12.77 -0.15
N GLU A 15 -50.66 12.73 1.18
CA GLU A 15 -51.85 12.45 2.02
C GLU A 15 -52.66 13.72 2.32
N ARG A 16 -52.05 14.91 2.17
CA ARG A 16 -52.69 16.20 2.45
C ARG A 16 -53.23 16.87 1.20
N TYR A 17 -52.60 16.68 0.05
CA TYR A 17 -52.94 17.38 -1.18
C TYR A 17 -52.97 16.42 -2.38
N SER A 18 -53.85 16.75 -3.33
CA SER A 18 -53.93 16.00 -4.58
C SER A 18 -52.62 16.03 -5.35
N ILE A 19 -52.14 14.86 -5.74
CA ILE A 19 -50.89 14.70 -6.54
C ILE A 19 -50.98 15.52 -7.83
N SER A 20 -52.18 15.56 -8.47
CA SER A 20 -52.40 16.32 -9.70
C SER A 20 -52.18 17.82 -9.49
N THR A 21 -52.73 18.36 -8.40
CA THR A 21 -52.60 19.78 -8.04
C THR A 21 -51.15 20.14 -7.72
N MET A 22 -50.48 19.31 -6.94
CA MET A 22 -49.04 19.53 -6.61
C MET A 22 -48.15 19.43 -7.84
N CYS A 23 -48.38 18.47 -8.73
CA CYS A 23 -47.59 18.36 -9.97
C CYS A 23 -47.76 19.61 -10.85
N ARG A 24 -49.00 20.16 -10.92
CA ARG A 24 -49.26 21.41 -11.65
C ARG A 24 -48.57 22.60 -10.99
N PHE A 25 -48.67 22.72 -9.67
CA PHE A 25 -48.00 23.79 -8.91
C PHE A 25 -46.49 23.79 -9.08
N PHE A 26 -45.86 22.62 -9.03
CA PHE A 26 -44.41 22.48 -9.21
C PHE A 26 -43.95 22.38 -10.67
N GLU A 27 -44.88 22.48 -11.63
CA GLU A 27 -44.59 22.36 -13.07
C GLU A 27 -43.81 21.08 -13.41
N VAL A 28 -44.29 19.95 -12.92
CA VAL A 28 -43.70 18.62 -13.19
C VAL A 28 -44.76 17.64 -13.69
N SER A 29 -44.33 16.65 -14.50
CA SER A 29 -45.28 15.68 -15.04
C SER A 29 -45.68 14.63 -13.99
N ARG A 30 -46.96 14.22 -14.02
CA ARG A 30 -47.50 13.14 -13.19
C ARG A 30 -46.76 11.81 -13.45
N SER A 31 -46.51 11.50 -14.72
CA SER A 31 -45.74 10.29 -15.10
C SER A 31 -44.33 10.32 -14.54
N GLY A 32 -43.66 11.48 -14.51
CA GLY A 32 -42.37 11.65 -13.88
C GLY A 32 -42.39 11.40 -12.37
N TYR A 33 -43.48 11.85 -11.68
CA TYR A 33 -43.67 11.56 -10.26
C TYR A 33 -43.86 10.06 -10.00
N TYR A 34 -44.73 9.35 -10.73
CA TYR A 34 -44.90 7.91 -10.54
C TYR A 34 -43.64 7.11 -10.88
N ASN A 35 -42.90 7.50 -11.92
CA ASN A 35 -41.60 6.94 -12.21
C ASN A 35 -40.57 7.17 -11.08
N PHE A 36 -40.63 8.32 -10.41
CA PHE A 36 -39.86 8.60 -9.23
C PHE A 36 -40.24 7.68 -8.07
N ILE A 37 -41.56 7.50 -7.80
CA ILE A 37 -42.07 6.58 -6.76
C ILE A 37 -41.61 5.14 -7.02
N HIS A 38 -41.74 4.65 -8.25
CA HIS A 38 -41.24 3.30 -8.63
C HIS A 38 -39.74 3.09 -8.39
N ARG A 39 -38.97 4.17 -8.31
CA ARG A 39 -37.54 4.12 -8.02
C ARG A 39 -37.20 4.29 -6.55
N ILE A 40 -38.13 4.82 -5.74
CA ILE A 40 -37.97 4.91 -4.29
C ILE A 40 -37.96 3.48 -3.73
N GLY A 41 -36.92 3.17 -2.92
CA GLY A 41 -36.77 1.85 -2.28
C GLY A 41 -36.14 0.78 -3.15
N LYS A 42 -35.98 0.99 -4.46
CA LYS A 42 -35.18 0.04 -5.28
C LYS A 42 -33.68 0.21 -5.01
N LYS A 43 -33.03 -0.86 -4.63
CA LYS A 43 -31.55 -0.88 -4.52
C LYS A 43 -30.95 -0.45 -5.86
N ALA A 44 -29.99 0.47 -5.81
CA ALA A 44 -29.31 0.91 -7.02
C ALA A 44 -28.61 -0.29 -7.69
N HIS A 45 -28.58 -0.33 -9.02
CA HIS A 45 -27.97 -1.40 -9.81
C HIS A 45 -26.50 -1.70 -9.43
N ASP A 46 -25.82 -0.72 -8.84
CA ASP A 46 -24.42 -0.83 -8.39
C ASP A 46 -24.30 -1.17 -6.89
N TYR A 47 -25.42 -1.42 -6.19
CA TYR A 47 -25.42 -1.69 -4.74
C TYR A 47 -24.68 -2.98 -4.39
N GLU A 48 -24.98 -4.09 -5.07
CA GLU A 48 -24.31 -5.38 -4.81
C GLU A 48 -22.78 -5.29 -5.00
N LEU A 49 -22.35 -4.59 -6.06
CA LEU A 49 -20.93 -4.37 -6.29
C LEU A 49 -20.32 -3.47 -5.21
N SER A 50 -21.07 -2.49 -4.67
CA SER A 50 -20.59 -1.66 -3.56
C SER A 50 -20.39 -2.46 -2.29
N GLU A 51 -21.24 -3.45 -2.00
CA GLU A 51 -21.08 -4.32 -0.83
C GLU A 51 -19.86 -5.24 -0.95
N LEU A 52 -19.59 -5.78 -2.15
CA LEU A 52 -18.35 -6.53 -2.40
C LEU A 52 -17.11 -5.68 -2.20
N ILE A 53 -17.15 -4.43 -2.69
CA ILE A 53 -16.05 -3.47 -2.51
C ILE A 53 -15.89 -3.12 -1.02
N ARG A 54 -16.98 -2.89 -0.29
CA ARG A 54 -16.98 -2.60 1.15
C ARG A 54 -16.36 -3.74 1.95
N ALA A 55 -16.75 -4.98 1.67
CA ALA A 55 -16.21 -6.15 2.33
C ALA A 55 -14.69 -6.29 2.10
N GLN A 56 -14.21 -6.02 0.87
CA GLN A 56 -12.78 -6.05 0.58
C GLN A 56 -12.03 -4.88 1.22
N GLN A 57 -12.60 -3.67 1.24
CA GLN A 57 -12.00 -2.52 1.93
C GLN A 57 -11.82 -2.82 3.41
N LYS A 58 -12.80 -3.44 4.06
CA LYS A 58 -12.69 -3.87 5.46
C LYS A 58 -11.53 -4.86 5.67
N LYS A 59 -11.34 -5.83 4.74
CA LYS A 59 -10.22 -6.80 4.81
C LYS A 59 -8.85 -6.17 4.62
N CYS A 60 -8.77 -5.09 3.83
CA CYS A 60 -7.52 -4.39 3.54
C CYS A 60 -7.36 -3.12 4.37
N ASP A 61 -8.12 -2.94 5.45
CA ASP A 61 -8.07 -1.76 6.30
C ASP A 61 -8.17 -0.43 5.53
N GLN A 62 -9.11 -0.33 4.60
CA GLN A 62 -9.36 0.87 3.77
C GLN A 62 -8.18 1.34 2.90
N THR A 63 -7.18 0.47 2.65
CA THR A 63 -5.96 0.85 1.94
C THR A 63 -6.06 0.73 0.41
N TYR A 64 -7.08 0.03 -0.12
CA TYR A 64 -7.20 -0.17 -1.57
C TYR A 64 -7.79 1.04 -2.29
N GLY A 65 -6.97 1.73 -3.08
CA GLY A 65 -7.44 2.67 -4.09
C GLY A 65 -8.18 1.97 -5.24
N TYR A 66 -8.97 2.74 -6.02
CA TYR A 66 -9.84 2.18 -7.06
C TYR A 66 -9.12 1.30 -8.10
N ARG A 67 -7.84 1.57 -8.44
CA ARG A 67 -7.08 0.77 -9.41
C ARG A 67 -6.75 -0.62 -8.85
N ARG A 68 -6.38 -0.71 -7.56
CA ARG A 68 -6.10 -1.98 -6.89
C ARG A 68 -7.39 -2.76 -6.67
N MET A 69 -8.47 -2.08 -6.27
CA MET A 69 -9.81 -2.66 -6.15
C MET A 69 -10.32 -3.22 -7.50
N TRP A 70 -10.13 -2.48 -8.59
CA TRP A 70 -10.46 -2.93 -9.94
C TRP A 70 -9.71 -4.20 -10.32
N LYS A 71 -8.40 -4.27 -10.06
CA LYS A 71 -7.59 -5.47 -10.33
C LYS A 71 -8.06 -6.67 -9.51
N TRP A 72 -8.35 -6.47 -8.24
CA TRP A 72 -8.89 -7.52 -7.37
C TRP A 72 -10.24 -8.03 -7.86
N LEU A 73 -11.19 -7.17 -8.20
CA LEU A 73 -12.49 -7.56 -8.75
C LEU A 73 -12.33 -8.38 -10.03
N ARG A 74 -11.40 -8.00 -10.89
CA ARG A 74 -11.14 -8.72 -12.15
C ARG A 74 -10.51 -10.09 -11.93
N LYS A 75 -9.50 -10.21 -11.06
CA LYS A 75 -8.79 -11.48 -10.81
C LYS A 75 -9.55 -12.41 -9.86
N ALA A 76 -9.92 -11.95 -8.68
CA ALA A 76 -10.50 -12.79 -7.62
C ALA A 76 -12.01 -13.03 -7.79
N LYS A 77 -12.75 -12.05 -8.34
CA LYS A 77 -14.20 -12.13 -8.51
C LYS A 77 -14.65 -12.32 -9.96
N LYS A 78 -13.71 -12.32 -10.93
CA LYS A 78 -13.99 -12.42 -12.37
C LYS A 78 -14.95 -11.33 -12.90
N ILE A 79 -15.08 -10.20 -12.18
CA ILE A 79 -15.97 -9.09 -12.53
C ILE A 79 -15.22 -8.14 -13.49
N LYS A 80 -15.63 -8.12 -14.75
CA LYS A 80 -15.08 -7.23 -15.80
C LYS A 80 -15.86 -5.92 -15.83
N ARG A 81 -15.29 -4.84 -15.27
CA ARG A 81 -15.85 -3.48 -15.29
C ARG A 81 -14.74 -2.48 -15.62
N ASN A 82 -15.13 -1.30 -16.13
CA ASN A 82 -14.18 -0.22 -16.40
C ASN A 82 -13.65 0.35 -15.05
N PRO A 83 -12.35 0.67 -14.94
CA PRO A 83 -11.78 1.29 -13.72
C PRO A 83 -12.50 2.59 -13.28
N LYS A 84 -12.94 3.41 -14.25
CA LYS A 84 -13.71 4.64 -13.96
C LYS A 84 -15.07 4.34 -13.30
N THR A 85 -15.70 3.21 -13.66
CA THR A 85 -16.96 2.76 -13.01
C THR A 85 -16.70 2.39 -11.56
N ILE A 86 -15.60 1.67 -11.27
CA ILE A 86 -15.24 1.33 -9.89
C ILE A 86 -14.95 2.61 -9.08
N LEU A 87 -14.21 3.57 -9.64
CA LEU A 87 -13.98 4.87 -8.98
C LEU A 87 -15.30 5.59 -8.67
N ARG A 88 -16.24 5.62 -9.62
CA ARG A 88 -17.56 6.24 -9.43
C ARG A 88 -18.33 5.57 -8.29
N ILE A 89 -18.34 4.24 -8.24
CA ILE A 89 -19.00 3.47 -7.17
C ILE A 89 -18.34 3.75 -5.83
N MET A 90 -17.01 3.67 -5.75
CA MET A 90 -16.28 3.95 -4.52
C MET A 90 -16.51 5.38 -4.01
N LYS A 91 -16.62 6.38 -4.91
CA LYS A 91 -16.98 7.75 -4.52
C LYS A 91 -18.43 7.84 -4.03
N LYS A 92 -19.40 7.20 -4.74
CA LYS A 92 -20.82 7.26 -4.43
C LYS A 92 -21.14 6.66 -3.06
N TYR A 93 -20.43 5.60 -2.67
CA TYR A 93 -20.67 4.87 -1.42
C TYR A 93 -19.60 5.12 -0.34
N GLU A 94 -18.79 6.17 -0.52
CA GLU A 94 -17.73 6.59 0.43
C GLU A 94 -16.74 5.47 0.78
N LEU A 95 -16.31 4.72 -0.23
CA LEU A 95 -15.40 3.57 -0.12
C LEU A 95 -14.00 3.87 -0.66
N LEU A 96 -13.63 5.14 -0.76
CA LEU A 96 -12.26 5.52 -1.16
C LEU A 96 -11.27 5.16 -0.04
N SER A 97 -10.02 4.92 -0.43
CA SER A 97 -8.97 4.64 0.56
C SER A 97 -8.62 5.89 1.36
N ASP A 98 -8.32 5.69 2.65
CA ASP A 98 -7.95 6.74 3.60
C ASP A 98 -6.44 7.05 3.58
N ILE A 99 -5.70 6.50 2.62
CA ILE A 99 -4.26 6.66 2.51
C ILE A 99 -3.91 8.10 2.20
N ARG A 100 -2.93 8.64 2.93
CA ARG A 100 -2.41 9.99 2.76
C ARG A 100 -1.79 10.18 1.37
N ARG A 101 -2.07 11.31 0.71
CA ARG A 101 -1.39 11.73 -0.53
C ARG A 101 0.08 12.05 -0.25
N PRO A 102 1.04 11.65 -1.14
CA PRO A 102 2.46 11.95 -0.94
C PRO A 102 2.73 13.46 -0.87
N ARG A 103 3.64 13.86 0.03
CA ARG A 103 4.12 15.27 0.13
C ARG A 103 5.08 15.58 -1.01
N LYS A 104 5.12 16.86 -1.45
CA LYS A 104 6.11 17.37 -2.42
C LYS A 104 7.52 17.37 -1.81
N TRP A 105 8.48 17.05 -2.64
CA TRP A 105 9.88 16.76 -2.35
C TRP A 105 10.75 17.96 -1.95
N ARG A 106 11.86 17.74 -1.17
CA ARG A 106 12.94 18.70 -0.89
C ARG A 106 14.29 18.04 -1.18
N GLN A 107 15.23 18.75 -1.81
CA GLN A 107 16.61 18.33 -2.13
C GLN A 107 17.57 18.46 -0.95
N MET A 108 18.57 17.59 -0.82
CA MET A 108 19.69 17.66 0.14
C MET A 108 21.04 17.45 -0.53
N GLU A 109 22.12 17.98 0.09
CA GLU A 109 23.46 18.17 -0.48
C GLU A 109 24.52 17.06 -0.19
N ASN A 110 25.67 17.12 -0.92
CA ASN A 110 26.74 16.14 -1.21
C ASN A 110 27.52 15.48 -0.08
N GLN A 111 27.92 14.19 -0.27
CA GLN A 111 28.75 13.40 0.66
C GLN A 111 29.58 12.23 0.06
N VAL A 112 30.57 11.63 0.75
CA VAL A 112 31.68 10.72 0.31
C VAL A 112 31.33 9.22 0.34
N HIS A 113 31.87 8.39 -0.54
CA HIS A 113 31.43 7.07 -1.01
C HIS A 113 32.37 5.91 -0.60
N ARG A 114 31.87 4.68 -0.29
CA ARG A 114 32.70 3.48 -0.03
C ARG A 114 32.50 2.33 -1.04
N TYR A 115 31.29 2.14 -1.58
CA TYR A 115 31.03 1.16 -2.64
C TYR A 115 30.39 1.84 -3.84
N GLU A 116 30.60 1.27 -5.02
CA GLU A 116 29.99 1.76 -6.25
C GLU A 116 28.48 1.52 -6.28
N ASN A 117 27.73 2.36 -7.00
CA ASN A 117 26.34 2.13 -7.25
C ASN A 117 26.15 1.17 -8.42
N LEU A 118 26.28 -0.12 -8.15
CA LEU A 118 26.12 -1.17 -9.15
C LEU A 118 24.66 -1.35 -9.56
N LEU A 119 23.71 -1.06 -8.64
CA LEU A 119 22.27 -1.14 -8.94
C LEU A 119 21.84 -0.15 -10.02
N ASN A 120 22.46 1.05 -10.03
CA ASN A 120 22.24 2.11 -11.02
C ASN A 120 20.74 2.31 -11.42
N ARG A 121 19.83 2.26 -10.43
CA ARG A 121 18.36 2.37 -10.59
C ARG A 121 17.72 1.26 -11.45
N GLN A 122 18.43 0.18 -11.71
CA GLN A 122 17.86 -1.00 -12.36
C GLN A 122 17.09 -1.85 -11.33
N PHE A 123 15.94 -1.37 -10.92
CA PHE A 123 15.08 -1.95 -9.88
C PHE A 123 14.27 -3.17 -10.34
N ASN A 124 14.74 -3.89 -11.33
CA ASN A 124 14.18 -5.16 -11.75
C ASN A 124 15.24 -6.24 -11.58
N ALA A 125 14.81 -7.42 -11.19
CA ALA A 125 15.61 -8.64 -11.18
C ALA A 125 14.87 -9.70 -12.00
N ASP A 126 15.63 -10.59 -12.64
CA ASP A 126 15.08 -11.64 -13.51
C ASP A 126 14.71 -12.89 -12.70
N LYS A 127 15.36 -13.07 -11.54
CA LYS A 127 15.18 -14.22 -10.64
C LYS A 127 15.06 -13.76 -9.18
N PRO A 128 14.36 -14.55 -8.33
CA PRO A 128 14.38 -14.34 -6.88
C PRO A 128 15.82 -14.36 -6.33
N ASN A 129 16.07 -13.57 -5.31
CA ASN A 129 17.35 -13.51 -4.60
C ASN A 129 18.55 -13.05 -5.44
N GLN A 130 18.30 -12.37 -6.58
CA GLN A 130 19.36 -11.78 -7.40
C GLN A 130 19.76 -10.39 -6.93
N LYS A 131 18.77 -9.56 -6.58
CA LYS A 131 18.97 -8.17 -6.14
C LYS A 131 18.08 -7.87 -4.94
N TRP A 132 18.72 -7.56 -3.82
CA TRP A 132 18.04 -7.08 -2.63
C TRP A 132 18.33 -5.61 -2.35
N VAL A 133 17.38 -4.92 -1.74
CA VAL A 133 17.58 -3.58 -1.18
C VAL A 133 17.33 -3.63 0.32
N THR A 134 18.13 -2.88 1.07
CA THR A 134 18.01 -2.78 2.52
C THR A 134 18.06 -1.34 2.98
N ASP A 135 17.37 -1.06 4.10
CA ASP A 135 17.39 0.25 4.73
C ASP A 135 16.83 0.15 6.16
N ILE A 136 17.03 1.21 6.95
CA ILE A 136 16.50 1.33 8.31
C ILE A 136 15.50 2.48 8.36
N SER A 137 14.34 2.22 8.96
CA SER A 137 13.35 3.26 9.19
C SER A 137 13.01 3.45 10.66
N TYR A 138 12.57 4.66 11.00
CA TYR A 138 12.13 5.06 12.34
C TYR A 138 10.62 4.92 12.46
N ILE A 139 10.17 4.22 13.49
CA ILE A 139 8.78 4.08 13.87
C ILE A 139 8.59 4.81 15.22
N HIS A 140 7.83 5.89 15.19
CA HIS A 140 7.52 6.65 16.40
C HIS A 140 6.41 5.97 17.20
N THR A 141 6.65 5.75 18.48
CA THR A 141 5.68 5.22 19.44
C THR A 141 5.58 6.17 20.64
N GLY A 142 4.62 5.95 21.53
CA GLY A 142 4.53 6.68 22.81
C GLY A 142 5.73 6.44 23.72
N GLN A 143 6.40 5.27 23.63
CA GLN A 143 7.60 4.93 24.40
C GLN A 143 8.91 5.44 23.77
N GLY A 144 8.88 5.99 22.55
CA GLY A 144 10.07 6.46 21.87
C GLY A 144 10.17 5.96 20.43
N ILE A 145 11.40 5.83 19.93
CA ILE A 145 11.68 5.41 18.54
C ILE A 145 12.02 3.91 18.51
N LEU A 146 11.25 3.16 17.72
CA LEU A 146 11.57 1.80 17.34
C LEU A 146 12.22 1.84 15.94
N TYR A 147 13.36 1.20 15.78
CA TYR A 147 14.07 1.10 14.50
C TYR A 147 13.67 -0.19 13.79
N LEU A 148 13.38 -0.10 12.52
CA LEU A 148 13.02 -1.24 11.67
C LEU A 148 14.04 -1.36 10.54
N SER A 149 14.86 -2.41 10.56
CA SER A 149 15.69 -2.82 9.44
C SER A 149 14.93 -3.84 8.60
N MET A 150 15.01 -3.74 7.26
CA MET A 150 14.37 -4.70 6.37
C MET A 150 15.22 -4.99 5.14
N ILE A 151 14.97 -6.17 4.54
CA ILE A 151 15.49 -6.57 3.23
C ILE A 151 14.32 -6.87 2.32
N ARG A 152 14.34 -6.27 1.13
CA ARG A 152 13.32 -6.43 0.09
C ARG A 152 13.94 -6.99 -1.17
N ASP A 153 13.34 -8.02 -1.75
CA ASP A 153 13.72 -8.56 -3.05
C ASP A 153 13.16 -7.68 -4.19
N LEU A 154 13.97 -7.37 -5.18
CA LEU A 154 13.55 -6.59 -6.35
C LEU A 154 12.86 -7.41 -7.44
N TYR A 155 12.89 -8.74 -7.35
CA TYR A 155 12.19 -9.62 -8.28
C TYR A 155 10.67 -9.53 -8.10
N ASP A 156 10.18 -9.81 -6.91
CA ASP A 156 8.75 -9.85 -6.58
C ASP A 156 8.29 -8.72 -5.66
N ASN A 157 9.24 -7.96 -5.12
CA ASN A 157 9.05 -6.92 -4.10
C ASN A 157 8.62 -7.45 -2.73
N SER A 158 8.81 -8.73 -2.40
CA SER A 158 8.57 -9.28 -1.08
C SER A 158 9.57 -8.75 -0.05
N ILE A 159 9.13 -8.69 1.20
CA ILE A 159 10.02 -8.49 2.33
C ILE A 159 10.58 -9.85 2.74
N VAL A 160 11.85 -10.03 2.46
CA VAL A 160 12.60 -11.29 2.71
C VAL A 160 12.83 -11.48 4.20
N ALA A 161 13.37 -10.44 4.85
CA ALA A 161 13.61 -10.41 6.28
C ALA A 161 13.45 -8.99 6.83
N TYR A 162 13.17 -8.90 8.12
CA TYR A 162 13.13 -7.65 8.86
C TYR A 162 13.40 -7.91 10.34
N LYS A 163 13.92 -6.90 11.02
CA LYS A 163 14.13 -6.92 12.46
C LYS A 163 13.88 -5.54 13.05
N THR A 164 13.33 -5.51 14.25
CA THR A 164 13.14 -4.28 15.01
C THR A 164 14.14 -4.20 16.16
N GLY A 165 14.42 -2.99 16.61
CA GLY A 165 15.29 -2.74 17.77
C GLY A 165 15.06 -1.36 18.35
N THR A 166 15.46 -1.19 19.61
CA THR A 166 15.35 0.10 20.32
C THR A 166 16.55 1.01 20.09
N SER A 167 17.56 0.54 19.37
CA SER A 167 18.75 1.32 18.97
C SER A 167 19.08 1.08 17.49
N GLN A 168 19.63 2.09 16.83
CA GLN A 168 20.12 2.03 15.45
C GLN A 168 21.55 1.44 15.41
N ALA A 169 21.73 0.28 16.04
CA ALA A 169 23.02 -0.39 16.10
C ALA A 169 23.33 -1.16 14.81
N VAL A 170 24.62 -1.36 14.53
CA VAL A 170 25.11 -2.18 13.41
C VAL A 170 24.50 -3.59 13.46
N ASN A 171 24.41 -4.18 14.66
CA ASN A 171 23.86 -5.52 14.86
C ASN A 171 22.44 -5.68 14.34
N LEU A 172 21.62 -4.63 14.34
CA LEU A 172 20.27 -4.67 13.77
C LEU A 172 20.28 -5.04 12.29
N VAL A 173 21.21 -4.45 11.53
CA VAL A 173 21.42 -4.75 10.10
C VAL A 173 22.01 -6.14 9.90
N LEU A 174 23.07 -6.46 10.67
CA LEU A 174 23.73 -7.76 10.54
C LEU A 174 22.78 -8.93 10.80
N ASP A 175 21.96 -8.81 11.85
CA ASP A 175 20.96 -9.83 12.19
C ASP A 175 19.87 -9.93 11.11
N THR A 176 19.46 -8.81 10.52
CA THR A 176 18.49 -8.83 9.41
C THR A 176 19.07 -9.59 8.20
N ILE A 177 20.35 -9.38 7.89
CA ILE A 177 21.04 -10.10 6.80
C ILE A 177 21.14 -11.60 7.12
N ARG A 178 21.58 -11.96 8.35
CA ARG A 178 21.66 -13.37 8.78
C ARG A 178 20.31 -14.07 8.68
N MET A 179 19.23 -13.41 9.12
CA MET A 179 17.87 -13.93 9.00
C MET A 179 17.46 -14.15 7.53
N ALA A 180 17.78 -13.22 6.64
CA ALA A 180 17.50 -13.35 5.22
C ALA A 180 18.27 -14.53 4.60
N MET A 181 19.55 -14.64 4.87
CA MET A 181 20.41 -15.72 4.35
C MET A 181 20.04 -17.10 4.90
N ALA A 182 19.58 -17.18 6.16
CA ALA A 182 19.08 -18.43 6.74
C ALA A 182 17.73 -18.89 6.16
N LYS A 183 16.88 -17.94 5.76
CA LYS A 183 15.54 -18.21 5.23
C LYS A 183 15.55 -18.55 3.74
N GLU A 184 16.36 -17.86 2.97
CA GLU A 184 16.35 -17.94 1.52
C GLU A 184 17.51 -18.82 0.98
N LYS A 185 17.25 -19.58 -0.06
CA LYS A 185 18.28 -20.27 -0.82
C LYS A 185 18.91 -19.28 -1.79
N VAL A 186 19.96 -18.60 -1.35
CA VAL A 186 20.64 -17.58 -2.15
C VAL A 186 21.66 -18.25 -3.07
N ALA A 187 21.57 -17.98 -4.37
CA ALA A 187 22.60 -18.35 -5.33
C ALA A 187 23.81 -17.40 -5.24
N ALA A 188 24.96 -17.81 -5.79
CA ALA A 188 26.27 -17.18 -5.61
C ALA A 188 26.43 -15.71 -6.08
N GLU A 189 25.40 -15.06 -6.61
CA GLU A 189 25.49 -13.73 -7.24
C GLU A 189 24.50 -12.71 -6.64
N LEU A 190 24.19 -12.81 -5.34
CA LEU A 190 23.33 -11.84 -4.70
C LEU A 190 23.97 -10.46 -4.62
N GLN A 191 23.29 -9.44 -5.16
CA GLN A 191 23.60 -8.03 -4.97
C GLN A 191 22.74 -7.44 -3.84
N LEU A 192 23.36 -6.85 -2.81
CA LEU A 192 22.67 -6.14 -1.74
C LEU A 192 22.95 -4.64 -1.84
N HIS A 193 21.90 -3.86 -2.10
CA HIS A 193 21.99 -2.40 -2.21
C HIS A 193 21.48 -1.71 -0.95
N SER A 194 22.25 -0.73 -0.45
CA SER A 194 21.93 0.08 0.72
C SER A 194 22.15 1.57 0.48
N ASP A 195 21.74 2.41 1.43
CA ASP A 195 22.23 3.77 1.53
C ASP A 195 23.68 3.81 2.11
N GLN A 196 24.21 5.02 2.35
CA GLN A 196 25.52 5.23 2.95
C GLN A 196 25.45 5.43 4.48
N GLY A 197 24.49 4.84 5.15
CA GLY A 197 24.39 4.86 6.61
C GLY A 197 25.63 4.26 7.27
N SER A 198 25.96 4.73 8.48
CA SER A 198 27.13 4.25 9.25
C SER A 198 27.10 2.74 9.50
N GLN A 199 25.92 2.13 9.56
CA GLN A 199 25.72 0.71 9.73
C GLN A 199 26.28 -0.08 8.54
N TYR A 200 25.99 0.39 7.31
CA TYR A 200 26.39 -0.25 6.05
C TYR A 200 27.83 0.05 5.63
N THR A 201 28.47 1.04 6.30
CA THR A 201 29.89 1.38 6.07
C THR A 201 30.81 0.84 7.16
N SER A 202 30.27 0.07 8.12
CA SER A 202 31.01 -0.50 9.25
C SER A 202 31.87 -1.70 8.82
N GLN A 203 32.95 -1.95 9.58
CA GLN A 203 33.83 -3.11 9.36
C GLN A 203 33.08 -4.44 9.53
N ALA A 204 32.20 -4.55 10.54
CA ALA A 204 31.39 -5.75 10.76
C ALA A 204 30.40 -6.04 9.60
N TYR A 205 29.86 -5.02 8.96
CA TYR A 205 29.05 -5.20 7.75
C TYR A 205 29.90 -5.72 6.60
N PHE A 206 31.09 -5.16 6.38
CA PHE A 206 32.01 -5.61 5.35
C PHE A 206 32.38 -7.10 5.54
N GLU A 207 32.74 -7.51 6.74
CA GLU A 207 33.11 -8.89 7.06
C GLU A 207 31.95 -9.87 6.78
N LEU A 208 30.72 -9.51 7.21
CA LEU A 208 29.53 -10.33 6.98
C LEU A 208 29.20 -10.48 5.49
N ILE A 209 29.30 -9.40 4.72
CA ILE A 209 29.06 -9.43 3.27
C ILE A 209 30.07 -10.34 2.57
N GLN A 210 31.34 -10.30 2.97
CA GLN A 210 32.38 -11.19 2.45
C GLN A 210 32.12 -12.66 2.83
N GLU A 211 31.76 -12.92 4.09
CA GLU A 211 31.44 -14.27 4.59
C GLU A 211 30.32 -14.93 3.74
N TYR A 212 29.31 -14.18 3.37
CA TYR A 212 28.19 -14.69 2.56
C TYR A 212 28.41 -14.58 1.04
N GLY A 213 29.51 -14.02 0.57
CA GLY A 213 29.78 -13.82 -0.86
C GLY A 213 28.80 -12.85 -1.53
N ILE A 214 28.24 -11.89 -0.75
CA ILE A 214 27.27 -10.91 -1.25
C ILE A 214 28.03 -9.76 -1.93
N THR A 215 27.57 -9.34 -3.11
CA THR A 215 28.10 -8.17 -3.80
C THR A 215 27.45 -6.88 -3.25
N PRO A 216 28.19 -6.02 -2.54
CA PRO A 216 27.65 -4.78 -2.00
C PRO A 216 27.47 -3.74 -3.09
N SER A 217 26.38 -2.98 -3.01
CA SER A 217 26.11 -1.80 -3.82
C SER A 217 25.58 -0.67 -2.95
N MET A 218 25.98 0.57 -3.19
CA MET A 218 25.54 1.72 -2.39
C MET A 218 24.98 2.83 -3.24
N SER A 219 23.94 3.47 -2.73
CA SER A 219 23.42 4.70 -3.29
C SER A 219 24.50 5.77 -3.35
N ARG A 220 24.45 6.62 -4.35
CA ARG A 220 25.24 7.87 -4.36
C ARG A 220 24.79 8.76 -3.22
N ARG A 221 25.75 9.43 -2.61
CA ARG A 221 25.50 10.26 -1.43
C ARG A 221 24.47 11.37 -1.71
N GLY A 222 23.47 11.48 -0.82
CA GLY A 222 22.39 12.46 -0.97
C GLY A 222 21.40 12.18 -2.10
N ASN A 223 21.49 11.02 -2.75
CA ASN A 223 20.61 10.63 -3.83
C ASN A 223 19.61 9.55 -3.39
N CYS A 224 18.48 9.98 -2.84
CA CYS A 224 17.39 9.10 -2.39
C CYS A 224 16.76 8.27 -3.53
N TYR A 225 16.89 8.70 -4.79
CA TYR A 225 16.38 7.92 -5.93
C TYR A 225 17.10 6.59 -6.10
N ASP A 226 18.33 6.47 -5.61
CA ASP A 226 19.10 5.26 -5.77
C ASP A 226 18.63 4.16 -4.80
N ASN A 227 18.02 4.50 -3.63
CA ASN A 227 17.39 3.55 -2.69
C ASN A 227 15.84 3.65 -2.66
N ALA A 228 15.26 4.17 -3.73
CA ALA A 228 13.82 4.46 -3.78
C ALA A 228 12.91 3.25 -3.49
N MET A 229 13.36 2.03 -3.76
CA MET A 229 12.55 0.81 -3.53
C MET A 229 12.44 0.46 -2.04
N ALA A 230 13.48 0.70 -1.24
CA ALA A 230 13.43 0.53 0.21
C ALA A 230 12.57 1.65 0.85
N GLU A 231 12.84 2.91 0.48
CA GLU A 231 12.05 4.06 0.93
C GLU A 231 10.56 3.93 0.60
N ASN A 232 10.25 3.40 -0.59
CA ASN A 232 8.88 3.15 -1.03
C ASN A 232 8.13 2.18 -0.10
N PHE A 233 8.77 1.08 0.32
CA PHE A 233 8.15 0.15 1.25
C PHE A 233 7.87 0.82 2.60
N PHE A 234 8.84 1.52 3.17
CA PHE A 234 8.65 2.22 4.43
C PHE A 234 7.56 3.30 4.37
N SER A 235 7.48 4.02 3.25
CA SER A 235 6.40 4.98 3.03
C SER A 235 5.03 4.28 3.01
N ILE A 236 4.94 3.12 2.38
CA ILE A 236 3.72 2.31 2.32
C ILE A 236 3.34 1.80 3.72
N LEU A 237 4.27 1.16 4.45
CA LEU A 237 4.07 0.67 5.81
C LEU A 237 3.59 1.80 6.74
N LYS A 238 4.29 2.94 6.73
CA LYS A 238 3.93 4.07 7.58
C LYS A 238 2.55 4.62 7.27
N THR A 239 2.20 4.76 5.98
CA THR A 239 0.92 5.35 5.58
C THR A 239 -0.25 4.37 5.71
N GLU A 240 -0.04 3.10 5.42
CA GLU A 240 -1.12 2.11 5.42
C GLU A 240 -1.34 1.49 6.81
N CYS A 241 -0.33 1.55 7.70
CA CYS A 241 -0.38 0.94 9.03
C CYS A 241 -0.03 1.92 10.16
N ILE A 242 1.22 2.34 10.29
CA ILE A 242 1.73 3.01 11.50
C ILE A 242 1.00 4.33 11.80
N TYR A 243 0.85 5.22 10.80
CA TYR A 243 0.19 6.52 11.01
C TYR A 243 -1.31 6.42 11.27
N ARG A 244 -1.91 5.29 10.98
CA ARG A 244 -3.32 5.02 11.22
C ARG A 244 -3.58 4.50 12.63
N HIS A 245 -2.71 3.61 13.10
CA HIS A 245 -2.85 2.96 14.41
C HIS A 245 -2.13 3.69 15.55
N LYS A 246 -1.06 4.47 15.23
CA LYS A 246 -0.30 5.30 16.19
C LYS A 246 0.10 4.51 17.44
N PRO A 247 0.92 3.46 17.31
CA PRO A 247 1.26 2.58 18.43
C PRO A 247 1.83 3.35 19.62
N GLN A 248 1.41 2.99 20.82
CA GLN A 248 1.88 3.62 22.05
C GLN A 248 3.08 2.89 22.64
N THR A 249 3.19 1.57 22.43
CA THR A 249 4.28 0.75 22.96
C THR A 249 5.12 0.12 21.84
N PHE A 250 6.33 -0.34 22.17
CA PHE A 250 7.16 -1.10 21.22
C PHE A 250 6.53 -2.45 20.88
N GLU A 251 5.85 -3.08 21.82
CA GLU A 251 5.16 -4.35 21.60
C GLU A 251 4.02 -4.19 20.60
N GLU A 252 3.19 -3.17 20.77
CA GLU A 252 2.12 -2.83 19.83
C GLU A 252 2.68 -2.52 18.44
N ALA A 253 3.78 -1.76 18.36
CA ALA A 253 4.43 -1.46 17.08
C ALA A 253 4.96 -2.73 16.40
N ASN A 254 5.58 -3.64 17.14
CA ASN A 254 6.05 -4.93 16.61
C ASN A 254 4.88 -5.77 16.07
N TYR A 255 3.82 -5.91 16.84
CA TYR A 255 2.62 -6.63 16.42
C TYR A 255 2.03 -6.05 15.12
N LEU A 256 1.94 -4.73 15.02
CA LEU A 256 1.45 -4.05 13.82
C LEU A 256 2.37 -4.28 12.61
N ILE A 257 3.69 -4.22 12.80
CA ILE A 257 4.69 -4.46 11.75
C ILE A 257 4.60 -5.90 11.25
N ASP A 258 4.55 -6.88 12.14
CA ASP A 258 4.50 -8.30 11.81
C ASP A 258 3.25 -8.63 10.98
N ASN A 259 2.07 -8.19 11.46
CA ASN A 259 0.81 -8.38 10.75
C ASN A 259 0.80 -7.66 9.39
N TYR A 260 1.36 -6.44 9.34
CA TYR A 260 1.39 -5.69 8.09
C TYR A 260 2.33 -6.32 7.07
N ILE A 261 3.52 -6.79 7.46
CA ILE A 261 4.47 -7.45 6.55
C ILE A 261 3.88 -8.77 6.06
N TYR A 262 3.19 -9.52 6.93
CA TYR A 262 2.45 -10.71 6.49
C TYR A 262 1.38 -10.36 5.45
N PHE A 263 0.53 -9.37 5.72
CA PHE A 263 -0.47 -8.88 4.77
C PHE A 263 0.16 -8.39 3.46
N TYR A 264 1.26 -7.63 3.56
CA TYR A 264 1.98 -7.09 2.40
C TYR A 264 2.49 -8.21 1.49
N ASN A 265 3.12 -9.22 2.07
CA ASN A 265 3.73 -10.32 1.34
C ASN A 265 2.71 -11.29 0.72
N HIS A 266 1.61 -11.59 1.43
CA HIS A 266 0.69 -12.67 1.04
C HIS A 266 -0.63 -12.19 0.44
N GLN A 267 -1.07 -10.96 0.73
CA GLN A 267 -2.42 -10.52 0.39
C GLN A 267 -2.47 -9.18 -0.34
N ARG A 268 -1.49 -8.28 -0.11
CA ARG A 268 -1.49 -6.94 -0.68
C ARG A 268 -1.15 -6.96 -2.16
N ILE A 269 -2.14 -6.71 -3.01
CA ILE A 269 -2.00 -6.71 -4.47
C ILE A 269 -1.08 -5.58 -4.95
N GLN A 270 -0.05 -5.92 -5.70
CA GLN A 270 0.79 -4.98 -6.45
C GLN A 270 0.08 -4.53 -7.72
N LEU A 271 0.15 -3.23 -8.05
CA LEU A 271 -0.51 -2.72 -9.26
C LEU A 271 0.12 -3.25 -10.56
N LYS A 272 1.41 -3.53 -10.54
CA LYS A 272 2.14 -4.02 -11.73
C LYS A 272 1.71 -5.44 -12.11
N THR A 273 1.64 -6.34 -11.15
CA THR A 273 1.36 -7.77 -11.36
C THR A 273 -0.12 -8.13 -11.17
N GLY A 274 -0.82 -7.40 -10.29
CA GLY A 274 -2.17 -7.70 -9.83
C GLY A 274 -2.21 -8.87 -8.85
N GLU A 275 -1.08 -9.23 -8.24
CA GLU A 275 -0.89 -10.29 -7.25
C GLU A 275 -0.10 -9.80 -6.05
N ALA A 276 -0.15 -10.56 -4.95
CA ALA A 276 0.70 -10.30 -3.81
C ALA A 276 2.16 -10.71 -4.12
N PRO A 277 3.17 -10.11 -3.46
CA PRO A 277 4.57 -10.41 -3.72
C PRO A 277 4.91 -11.90 -3.74
N LEU A 278 4.60 -12.65 -2.68
CA LEU A 278 4.94 -14.07 -2.60
C LEU A 278 4.13 -14.96 -3.55
N THR A 279 2.95 -14.54 -3.98
CA THR A 279 2.19 -15.29 -5.02
C THR A 279 2.98 -15.29 -6.33
N LEU A 280 3.62 -14.18 -6.67
CA LEU A 280 4.47 -14.09 -7.86
C LEU A 280 5.71 -15.01 -7.72
N ARG A 281 6.34 -15.04 -6.53
CA ARG A 281 7.51 -15.89 -6.26
C ARG A 281 7.22 -17.39 -6.42
N LEU A 282 6.04 -17.83 -5.95
CA LEU A 282 5.62 -19.23 -6.01
C LEU A 282 5.18 -19.69 -7.41
N SER A 283 4.90 -18.74 -8.32
CA SER A 283 4.49 -19.02 -9.70
C SER A 283 5.64 -18.96 -10.70
N ALA A 284 6.86 -18.67 -10.26
CA ALA A 284 8.09 -18.60 -11.04
C ALA A 284 8.93 -19.87 -10.89
#